data_50e4576120c2fde340ec17e31c571c72
#
_entry.id   50e4576120c2fde340ec17e31c571c72
#
_cell.length_a   1.000
_cell.length_b   1.000
_cell.length_c   1.000
_cell.angle_alpha   90.00
_cell.angle_beta   90.00
_cell.angle_gamma   90.00
#
_symmetry.space_group_name_H-M   'P 1'
#
loop_
_entity.id
_entity.type
_entity.pdbx_description
1 polymer ?
#
loop_
_entity_poly.entity_id
_entity_poly.type
_entity_poly.pdbx_seq_one_letter_code
_entity_poly.pdbx_strand_id
1 'polypeptide(L)'
;MSDAQLELLASRAGLAVDWIDANGRAQKVEDRVLRAVLAGLGHPAEDPQQVEQSLLQLQGVQQSRHLPPLLTADHGQSLDLARYFPPHTACFLRLEDGSPLHLDLDAESRLPGSIPVGYHAVSIDDEHFVLAVAPERCFSVADAVHQPTPRAWGLSVQLYALRRPGDGGFGDTQALEELARQAAERGADALAISPLHAMFSSDPLRYSPYSPSSRLFLNSLYAAPGAILGDRAWRTAIEACGLGEQLQDLEQLPLIDWPLAAQAKLQALRALYEGFCQGEHPLHEDFASYRRAAGEALENHCRFEAIQAQRAARGEDLDWRHWPPQWRDPASPALAHFAEEQAHEIGFLYLIHISEPTRPLYISYA
;
A
#
# COMPACT_ATOMS: atom_id res chain seq x y z
N MET A 1 3.93 -41.92 16.83
CA MET A 1 3.53 -40.87 17.77
C MET A 1 4.02 -39.52 17.24
N SER A 2 3.49 -39.04 16.15
CA SER A 2 4.00 -37.79 15.58
C SER A 2 2.99 -37.03 14.73
N ASP A 3 2.19 -37.73 13.93
CA ASP A 3 1.32 -37.01 12.96
C ASP A 3 0.25 -36.17 13.64
N ALA A 4 -0.40 -36.71 14.69
CA ALA A 4 -1.45 -35.98 15.42
C ALA A 4 -0.94 -34.72 16.17
N GLN A 5 0.31 -34.76 16.69
CA GLN A 5 0.89 -33.59 17.37
C GLN A 5 1.35 -32.52 16.37
N LEU A 6 1.87 -32.93 15.20
CA LEU A 6 2.21 -32.02 14.11
C LEU A 6 0.96 -31.35 13.56
N GLU A 7 -0.12 -32.10 13.35
CA GLU A 7 -1.41 -31.58 12.91
C GLU A 7 -2.01 -30.61 13.95
N LEU A 8 -1.91 -30.95 15.24
CA LEU A 8 -2.33 -30.06 16.32
C LEU A 8 -1.53 -28.74 16.32
N LEU A 9 -0.19 -28.83 16.15
CA LEU A 9 0.66 -27.64 16.07
C LEU A 9 0.28 -26.80 14.85
N ALA A 10 0.11 -27.41 13.68
CA ALA A 10 -0.31 -26.74 12.46
C ALA A 10 -1.64 -26.04 12.63
N SER A 11 -2.65 -26.71 13.17
CA SER A 11 -3.96 -26.15 13.45
C SER A 11 -3.89 -24.97 14.43
N ARG A 12 -3.09 -25.05 15.50
CA ARG A 12 -2.90 -23.97 16.47
C ARG A 12 -2.13 -22.78 15.89
N ALA A 13 -1.24 -23.05 14.94
CA ALA A 13 -0.54 -22.02 14.17
C ALA A 13 -1.43 -21.39 13.05
N GLY A 14 -2.70 -21.80 12.92
CA GLY A 14 -3.63 -21.29 11.93
C GLY A 14 -3.50 -21.92 10.54
N LEU A 15 -2.81 -23.05 10.43
CA LEU A 15 -2.66 -23.74 9.14
C LEU A 15 -3.79 -24.76 8.94
N ALA A 16 -4.35 -24.78 7.73
CA ALA A 16 -5.26 -25.83 7.30
C ALA A 16 -4.45 -27.12 7.00
N VAL A 17 -4.80 -28.23 7.65
CA VAL A 17 -4.21 -29.55 7.41
C VAL A 17 -4.96 -30.26 6.27
N ASP A 18 -6.28 -30.15 6.28
CA ASP A 18 -7.17 -30.70 5.27
C ASP A 18 -7.82 -29.59 4.46
N TRP A 19 -7.98 -29.79 3.15
CA TRP A 19 -8.63 -28.84 2.26
C TRP A 19 -9.36 -29.54 1.13
N ILE A 20 -10.20 -28.81 0.41
CA ILE A 20 -10.96 -29.33 -0.74
C ILE A 20 -10.43 -28.66 -2.01
N ASP A 21 -10.03 -29.44 -3.00
CA ASP A 21 -9.54 -28.93 -4.27
C ASP A 21 -10.67 -28.36 -5.15
N ALA A 22 -10.29 -27.70 -6.26
CA ALA A 22 -11.24 -27.10 -7.20
C ALA A 22 -12.21 -28.12 -7.85
N ASN A 23 -11.92 -29.43 -7.75
CA ASN A 23 -12.79 -30.51 -8.24
C ASN A 23 -13.67 -31.09 -7.13
N GLY A 24 -13.66 -30.53 -5.94
CA GLY A 24 -14.44 -31.02 -4.79
C GLY A 24 -13.83 -32.24 -4.09
N ARG A 25 -12.54 -32.55 -4.31
CA ARG A 25 -11.87 -33.71 -3.69
C ARG A 25 -11.16 -33.28 -2.43
N ALA A 26 -11.33 -34.09 -1.37
CA ALA A 26 -10.59 -33.90 -0.14
C ALA A 26 -9.10 -34.15 -0.36
N GLN A 27 -8.27 -33.23 0.11
CA GLN A 27 -6.83 -33.25 0.04
C GLN A 27 -6.26 -33.05 1.45
N LYS A 28 -5.07 -33.60 1.71
CA LYS A 28 -4.34 -33.39 2.95
C LYS A 28 -2.97 -32.80 2.63
N VAL A 29 -2.53 -31.85 3.45
CA VAL A 29 -1.19 -31.26 3.33
C VAL A 29 -0.15 -32.27 3.83
N GLU A 30 0.89 -32.50 3.05
CA GLU A 30 1.97 -33.43 3.43
C GLU A 30 2.73 -32.90 4.66
N ASP A 31 3.13 -33.79 5.56
CA ASP A 31 3.89 -33.46 6.79
C ASP A 31 5.13 -32.61 6.51
N ARG A 32 5.84 -32.93 5.43
CA ARG A 32 7.03 -32.18 4.98
C ARG A 32 6.70 -30.70 4.72
N VAL A 33 5.54 -30.43 4.11
CA VAL A 33 5.09 -29.06 3.81
C VAL A 33 4.70 -28.35 5.10
N LEU A 34 3.95 -29.05 5.99
CA LEU A 34 3.60 -28.49 7.30
C LEU A 34 4.84 -28.11 8.10
N ARG A 35 5.87 -28.97 8.16
CA ARG A 35 7.13 -28.70 8.87
C ARG A 35 7.84 -27.47 8.29
N ALA A 36 7.96 -27.40 6.96
CA ALA A 36 8.60 -26.25 6.29
C ALA A 36 7.88 -24.93 6.56
N VAL A 37 6.54 -24.94 6.51
CA VAL A 37 5.73 -23.72 6.77
C VAL A 37 5.81 -23.33 8.24
N LEU A 38 5.70 -24.30 9.16
CA LEU A 38 5.83 -24.06 10.60
C LEU A 38 7.19 -23.48 10.96
N ALA A 39 8.28 -24.01 10.40
CA ALA A 39 9.61 -23.47 10.60
C ALA A 39 9.72 -22.02 10.09
N GLY A 40 9.13 -21.71 8.93
CA GLY A 40 9.04 -20.35 8.39
C GLY A 40 8.23 -19.39 9.25
N LEU A 41 7.26 -19.90 10.02
CA LEU A 41 6.47 -19.13 10.99
C LEU A 41 7.16 -18.99 12.37
N GLY A 42 8.40 -19.53 12.54
CA GLY A 42 9.11 -19.50 13.81
C GLY A 42 8.72 -20.60 14.79
N HIS A 43 8.04 -21.65 14.31
CA HIS A 43 7.62 -22.82 15.07
C HIS A 43 8.28 -24.10 14.53
N PRO A 44 9.59 -24.33 14.75
CA PRO A 44 10.28 -25.47 14.22
C PRO A 44 9.63 -26.79 14.67
N ALA A 45 9.58 -27.78 13.77
CA ALA A 45 8.82 -29.01 13.96
C ALA A 45 9.49 -30.23 13.30
N GLU A 46 10.84 -30.27 13.21
CA GLU A 46 11.57 -31.34 12.56
C GLU A 46 11.50 -32.65 13.34
N ASP A 47 11.50 -32.55 14.66
CA ASP A 47 11.43 -33.70 15.56
C ASP A 47 10.33 -33.52 16.63
N PRO A 48 9.98 -34.58 17.39
CA PRO A 48 8.94 -34.54 18.43
C PRO A 48 9.21 -33.50 19.54
N GLN A 49 10.47 -33.27 19.90
CA GLN A 49 10.83 -32.30 20.95
C GLN A 49 10.58 -30.86 20.47
N GLN A 50 10.94 -30.56 19.24
CA GLN A 50 10.65 -29.26 18.62
C GLN A 50 9.14 -29.02 18.51
N VAL A 51 8.36 -30.03 18.12
CA VAL A 51 6.88 -29.93 18.06
C VAL A 51 6.32 -29.60 19.44
N GLU A 52 6.78 -30.26 20.51
CA GLU A 52 6.34 -30.02 21.89
C GLU A 52 6.73 -28.60 22.36
N GLN A 53 7.97 -28.16 22.09
CA GLN A 53 8.44 -26.83 22.43
C GLN A 53 7.64 -25.75 21.68
N SER A 54 7.38 -25.93 20.41
CA SER A 54 6.60 -25.01 19.60
C SER A 54 5.13 -24.94 20.06
N LEU A 55 4.54 -26.07 20.49
CA LEU A 55 3.22 -26.09 21.12
C LEU A 55 3.17 -25.31 22.43
N LEU A 56 4.17 -25.50 23.29
CA LEU A 56 4.28 -24.77 24.57
C LEU A 56 4.47 -23.28 24.33
N GLN A 57 5.29 -22.91 23.35
CA GLN A 57 5.50 -21.52 22.96
C GLN A 57 4.19 -20.86 22.47
N LEU A 58 3.45 -21.52 21.58
CA LEU A 58 2.13 -21.01 21.13
C LEU A 58 1.12 -20.90 22.28
N GLN A 59 1.12 -21.85 23.20
CA GLN A 59 0.26 -21.76 24.40
C GLN A 59 0.65 -20.57 25.29
N GLY A 60 1.95 -20.34 25.47
CA GLY A 60 2.46 -19.17 26.22
C GLY A 60 2.06 -17.85 25.59
N VAL A 61 2.15 -17.75 24.27
CA VAL A 61 1.67 -16.55 23.52
C VAL A 61 0.17 -16.36 23.66
N GLN A 62 -0.62 -17.43 23.56
CA GLN A 62 -2.09 -17.35 23.76
C GLN A 62 -2.49 -16.99 25.20
N GLN A 63 -1.65 -17.34 26.18
CA GLN A 63 -1.86 -17.00 27.59
C GLN A 63 -1.24 -15.65 27.97
N SER A 64 -0.34 -15.09 27.15
CA SER A 64 0.20 -13.77 27.38
C SER A 64 -0.91 -12.72 27.27
N ARG A 65 -0.91 -11.75 28.20
CA ARG A 65 -1.81 -10.59 28.15
C ARG A 65 -1.36 -9.56 27.10
N HIS A 66 -0.66 -10.02 26.05
CA HIS A 66 -0.21 -9.09 25.03
C HIS A 66 -1.40 -8.52 24.27
N LEU A 67 -1.56 -7.22 24.35
CA LEU A 67 -2.57 -6.48 23.61
C LEU A 67 -2.23 -6.47 22.11
N PRO A 68 -3.13 -6.94 21.22
CA PRO A 68 -2.90 -6.84 19.80
C PRO A 68 -2.80 -5.37 19.35
N PRO A 69 -1.97 -5.04 18.36
CA PRO A 69 -1.86 -3.68 17.82
C PRO A 69 -3.14 -3.19 17.13
N LEU A 70 -4.04 -4.11 16.79
CA LEU A 70 -5.36 -3.85 16.20
C LEU A 70 -6.41 -4.72 16.88
N LEU A 71 -7.49 -4.11 17.34
CA LEU A 71 -8.72 -4.78 17.76
C LEU A 71 -9.87 -4.39 16.84
N THR A 72 -10.83 -5.29 16.68
CA THR A 72 -12.04 -5.07 15.89
C THR A 72 -13.29 -5.16 16.74
N ALA A 73 -14.28 -4.31 16.46
CA ALA A 73 -15.61 -4.38 17.05
C ALA A 73 -16.67 -4.09 15.99
N ASP A 74 -17.87 -4.64 16.16
CA ASP A 74 -19.01 -4.26 15.34
C ASP A 74 -19.71 -3.04 15.96
N HIS A 75 -20.13 -2.10 15.16
CA HIS A 75 -20.88 -0.94 15.63
C HIS A 75 -22.17 -1.39 16.35
N GLY A 76 -22.45 -0.79 17.48
CA GLY A 76 -23.56 -1.19 18.34
C GLY A 76 -23.24 -2.31 19.33
N GLN A 77 -22.07 -2.95 19.25
CA GLN A 77 -21.64 -3.99 20.19
C GLN A 77 -20.50 -3.48 21.08
N SER A 78 -20.58 -3.80 22.39
CA SER A 78 -19.50 -3.48 23.32
C SER A 78 -18.30 -4.39 23.10
N LEU A 79 -17.07 -3.84 23.20
CA LEU A 79 -15.83 -4.60 23.08
C LEU A 79 -15.31 -4.99 24.49
N ASP A 80 -15.17 -6.29 24.74
CA ASP A 80 -14.64 -6.84 25.99
C ASP A 80 -13.11 -6.70 26.03
N LEU A 81 -12.61 -5.98 27.02
CA LEU A 81 -11.19 -5.76 27.30
C LEU A 81 -10.78 -6.31 28.68
N ALA A 82 -11.63 -7.08 29.39
CA ALA A 82 -11.38 -7.59 30.75
C ALA A 82 -10.10 -8.44 30.84
N ARG A 83 -9.66 -9.03 29.71
CA ARG A 83 -8.37 -9.75 29.66
C ARG A 83 -7.17 -8.83 29.83
N TYR A 84 -7.29 -7.57 29.42
CA TYR A 84 -6.18 -6.61 29.34
C TYR A 84 -6.22 -5.57 30.43
N PHE A 85 -7.39 -5.02 30.73
CA PHE A 85 -7.57 -3.87 31.62
C PHE A 85 -8.61 -4.13 32.71
N PRO A 86 -8.42 -3.55 33.90
CA PRO A 86 -9.44 -3.61 34.96
C PRO A 86 -10.66 -2.73 34.66
N PRO A 87 -11.80 -2.94 35.35
CA PRO A 87 -12.96 -2.05 35.26
C PRO A 87 -12.62 -0.59 35.59
N HIS A 88 -13.36 0.32 34.95
CA HIS A 88 -13.26 1.77 35.20
C HIS A 88 -11.91 2.38 34.85
N THR A 89 -11.08 1.70 34.03
CA THR A 89 -9.84 2.27 33.51
C THR A 89 -10.16 3.37 32.48
N ALA A 90 -9.51 4.53 32.65
CA ALA A 90 -9.68 5.66 31.74
C ALA A 90 -9.13 5.33 30.33
N CYS A 91 -9.90 5.68 29.33
CA CYS A 91 -9.62 5.41 27.94
C CYS A 91 -9.69 6.69 27.11
N PHE A 92 -8.68 6.96 26.34
CA PHE A 92 -8.61 8.07 25.40
C PHE A 92 -8.61 7.53 23.96
N LEU A 93 -9.56 8.01 23.14
CA LEU A 93 -9.61 7.72 21.71
C LEU A 93 -9.39 9.00 20.92
N ARG A 94 -8.57 8.89 19.89
CA ARG A 94 -8.57 9.84 18.78
C ARG A 94 -9.32 9.18 17.62
N LEU A 95 -10.51 9.70 17.34
CA LEU A 95 -11.37 9.19 16.27
C LEU A 95 -10.72 9.37 14.89
N GLU A 96 -11.23 8.69 13.88
CA GLU A 96 -10.70 8.75 12.50
C GLU A 96 -10.74 10.17 11.92
N ASP A 97 -11.76 10.97 12.28
CA ASP A 97 -11.87 12.39 11.92
C ASP A 97 -10.94 13.33 12.70
N GLY A 98 -10.12 12.77 13.62
CA GLY A 98 -9.19 13.50 14.47
C GLY A 98 -9.80 14.03 15.77
N SER A 99 -11.12 13.92 15.98
CA SER A 99 -11.76 14.37 17.21
C SER A 99 -11.40 13.50 18.43
N PRO A 100 -11.23 14.10 19.63
CA PRO A 100 -10.95 13.33 20.84
C PRO A 100 -12.24 12.80 21.47
N LEU A 101 -12.16 11.59 22.03
CA LEU A 101 -13.21 10.99 22.85
C LEU A 101 -12.59 10.43 24.12
N HIS A 102 -13.10 10.86 25.29
CA HIS A 102 -12.70 10.37 26.58
C HIS A 102 -13.84 9.55 27.19
N LEU A 103 -13.54 8.36 27.67
CA LEU A 103 -14.50 7.50 28.36
C LEU A 103 -13.76 6.56 29.32
N ASP A 104 -14.50 5.95 30.23
CA ASP A 104 -13.99 4.92 31.11
C ASP A 104 -14.55 3.56 30.67
N LEU A 105 -13.80 2.48 30.89
CA LEU A 105 -14.32 1.12 30.74
C LEU A 105 -15.46 0.92 31.75
N ASP A 106 -16.47 0.14 31.38
CA ASP A 106 -17.58 -0.19 32.28
C ASP A 106 -17.18 -1.15 33.44
N ALA A 107 -18.14 -1.57 34.24
CA ALA A 107 -17.93 -2.49 35.34
C ALA A 107 -17.43 -3.89 34.91
N GLU A 108 -17.64 -4.25 33.70
CA GLU A 108 -17.18 -5.49 33.03
C GLU A 108 -15.94 -5.28 32.17
N SER A 109 -15.25 -4.13 32.30
CA SER A 109 -14.06 -3.75 31.46
C SER A 109 -14.35 -3.70 29.98
N ARG A 110 -15.49 -3.14 29.56
CA ARG A 110 -15.88 -3.05 28.15
C ARG A 110 -15.86 -1.62 27.66
N LEU A 111 -15.51 -1.44 26.37
CA LEU A 111 -15.79 -0.23 25.62
C LEU A 111 -17.24 -0.24 25.11
N PRO A 112 -17.94 0.92 25.11
CA PRO A 112 -19.33 0.99 24.66
C PRO A 112 -19.46 0.78 23.16
N GLY A 113 -20.57 0.18 22.73
CA GLY A 113 -20.89 -0.02 21.30
C GLY A 113 -21.26 1.27 20.56
N SER A 114 -21.34 2.40 21.23
CA SER A 114 -21.65 3.71 20.63
C SER A 114 -20.45 4.42 19.98
N ILE A 115 -19.27 3.80 19.99
CA ILE A 115 -18.11 4.34 19.28
C ILE A 115 -18.42 4.36 17.78
N PRO A 116 -18.18 5.49 17.08
CA PRO A 116 -18.47 5.59 15.64
C PRO A 116 -17.74 4.54 14.80
N VAL A 117 -18.30 4.24 13.63
CA VAL A 117 -17.62 3.43 12.61
C VAL A 117 -16.33 4.12 12.16
N GLY A 118 -15.24 3.37 12.02
CA GLY A 118 -13.93 3.90 11.57
C GLY A 118 -12.74 3.25 12.27
N TYR A 119 -11.56 3.80 12.01
CA TYR A 119 -10.30 3.41 12.63
C TYR A 119 -9.87 4.45 13.66
N HIS A 120 -9.81 4.07 14.91
CA HIS A 120 -9.54 4.99 16.02
C HIS A 120 -8.24 4.61 16.71
N ALA A 121 -7.39 5.61 16.98
CA ALA A 121 -6.23 5.40 17.84
C ALA A 121 -6.68 5.41 19.30
N VAL A 122 -6.38 4.34 20.03
CA VAL A 122 -6.78 4.16 21.43
C VAL A 122 -5.54 4.15 22.33
N SER A 123 -5.64 4.85 23.45
CA SER A 123 -4.64 4.85 24.50
C SER A 123 -5.32 4.52 25.84
N ILE A 124 -4.83 3.48 26.51
CA ILE A 124 -5.26 3.06 27.86
C ILE A 124 -3.99 2.82 28.65
N ASP A 125 -3.77 3.58 29.73
CA ASP A 125 -2.50 3.61 30.47
C ASP A 125 -1.31 3.86 29.50
N ASP A 126 -0.31 2.99 29.50
CA ASP A 126 0.86 3.05 28.59
C ASP A 126 0.67 2.24 27.30
N GLU A 127 -0.50 1.61 27.11
CA GLU A 127 -0.78 0.78 25.95
C GLU A 127 -1.44 1.59 24.83
N HIS A 128 -1.02 1.32 23.59
CA HIS A 128 -1.54 1.96 22.40
C HIS A 128 -1.93 0.93 21.34
N PHE A 129 -3.12 1.06 20.79
CA PHE A 129 -3.60 0.17 19.73
C PHE A 129 -4.60 0.89 18.82
N VAL A 130 -4.92 0.26 17.69
CA VAL A 130 -5.97 0.72 16.78
C VAL A 130 -7.25 -0.06 17.06
N LEU A 131 -8.37 0.64 17.23
CA LEU A 131 -9.70 0.06 17.25
C LEU A 131 -10.38 0.28 15.90
N ALA A 132 -10.66 -0.81 15.18
CA ALA A 132 -11.46 -0.78 13.96
C ALA A 132 -12.91 -1.12 14.31
N VAL A 133 -13.80 -0.14 14.23
CA VAL A 133 -15.24 -0.33 14.40
C VAL A 133 -15.89 -0.53 13.04
N ALA A 134 -16.38 -1.74 12.78
CA ALA A 134 -16.99 -2.11 11.52
C ALA A 134 -18.49 -1.69 11.49
N PRO A 135 -19.02 -1.25 10.35
CA PRO A 135 -20.45 -1.07 10.18
C PRO A 135 -21.16 -2.43 10.17
N GLU A 136 -22.45 -2.46 10.48
CA GLU A 136 -23.28 -3.67 10.50
C GLU A 136 -23.27 -4.41 9.15
N ARG A 137 -23.10 -3.66 8.05
CA ARG A 137 -22.96 -4.19 6.69
C ARG A 137 -22.03 -3.34 5.85
N CYS A 138 -21.44 -3.95 4.83
CA CYS A 138 -20.65 -3.21 3.86
C CYS A 138 -21.49 -2.18 3.09
N PHE A 139 -20.85 -1.08 2.70
CA PHE A 139 -21.40 -0.10 1.78
C PHE A 139 -21.77 -0.77 0.45
N SER A 140 -22.97 -0.50 -0.07
CA SER A 140 -23.51 -1.15 -1.27
C SER A 140 -23.80 -0.13 -2.38
N VAL A 141 -24.08 -0.65 -3.59
CA VAL A 141 -24.50 0.22 -4.71
C VAL A 141 -25.80 0.97 -4.38
N ALA A 142 -26.70 0.38 -3.59
CA ALA A 142 -27.94 1.03 -3.14
C ALA A 142 -27.63 2.28 -2.30
N ASP A 143 -26.59 2.23 -1.46
CA ASP A 143 -26.15 3.36 -0.65
C ASP A 143 -25.52 4.45 -1.51
N ALA A 144 -24.71 4.05 -2.50
CA ALA A 144 -24.02 4.99 -3.40
C ALA A 144 -24.99 5.81 -4.26
N VAL A 145 -26.05 5.17 -4.78
CA VAL A 145 -27.04 5.83 -5.67
C VAL A 145 -28.32 6.25 -4.94
N HIS A 146 -28.38 6.04 -3.62
CA HIS A 146 -29.54 6.37 -2.76
C HIS A 146 -30.88 5.81 -3.25
N GLN A 147 -30.87 4.58 -3.81
CA GLN A 147 -32.05 3.90 -4.35
C GLN A 147 -32.17 2.47 -3.79
N PRO A 148 -33.37 2.02 -3.37
CA PRO A 148 -33.54 0.68 -2.79
C PRO A 148 -33.34 -0.46 -3.80
N THR A 149 -33.55 -0.19 -5.10
CA THR A 149 -33.30 -1.13 -6.20
C THR A 149 -32.41 -0.45 -7.24
N PRO A 150 -31.12 -0.37 -7.00
CA PRO A 150 -30.22 0.41 -7.82
C PRO A 150 -30.04 -0.23 -9.19
N ARG A 151 -30.09 0.60 -10.23
CA ARG A 151 -29.59 0.27 -11.57
C ARG A 151 -28.44 1.21 -11.85
N ALA A 152 -27.22 0.72 -11.70
CA ALA A 152 -25.99 1.43 -12.02
C ALA A 152 -25.27 0.73 -13.17
N TRP A 153 -24.62 1.50 -14.03
CA TRP A 153 -23.73 0.96 -15.06
C TRP A 153 -22.42 1.74 -15.09
N GLY A 154 -21.38 1.10 -15.57
CA GLY A 154 -20.07 1.72 -15.65
C GLY A 154 -19.17 1.06 -16.66
N LEU A 155 -17.99 1.64 -16.83
CA LEU A 155 -16.94 1.10 -17.68
C LEU A 155 -15.87 0.42 -16.80
N SER A 156 -15.23 -0.61 -17.35
CA SER A 156 -14.02 -1.20 -16.76
C SER A 156 -12.87 -1.04 -17.74
N VAL A 157 -11.78 -0.42 -17.30
CA VAL A 157 -10.65 -0.10 -18.16
C VAL A 157 -9.33 -0.37 -17.46
N GLN A 158 -8.32 -0.65 -18.25
CA GLN A 158 -6.93 -0.69 -17.80
C GLN A 158 -6.32 0.70 -18.05
N LEU A 159 -5.89 1.40 -17.00
CA LEU A 159 -5.41 2.77 -17.13
C LEU A 159 -4.30 2.90 -18.16
N TYR A 160 -3.34 2.00 -18.15
CA TYR A 160 -2.24 2.01 -19.10
C TYR A 160 -2.67 1.86 -20.57
N ALA A 161 -3.88 1.36 -20.84
CA ALA A 161 -4.44 1.22 -22.19
C ALA A 161 -5.24 2.45 -22.64
N LEU A 162 -5.44 3.44 -21.78
CA LEU A 162 -6.09 4.71 -22.14
C LEU A 162 -5.11 5.62 -22.85
N ARG A 163 -5.11 5.56 -24.18
CA ARG A 163 -4.14 6.28 -25.00
C ARG A 163 -4.63 7.68 -25.37
N ARG A 164 -3.73 8.66 -25.32
CA ARG A 164 -3.93 10.02 -25.80
C ARG A 164 -2.66 10.54 -26.49
N PRO A 165 -2.76 11.57 -27.32
CA PRO A 165 -1.56 12.22 -27.89
C PRO A 165 -0.68 12.80 -26.76
N GLY A 166 0.61 12.54 -26.82
CA GLY A 166 1.60 13.01 -25.83
C GLY A 166 1.68 12.15 -24.56
N ASP A 167 1.14 10.93 -24.57
CA ASP A 167 1.22 9.99 -23.44
C ASP A 167 2.56 9.24 -23.33
N GLY A 168 3.38 9.28 -24.39
CA GLY A 168 4.69 8.64 -24.43
C GLY A 168 4.65 7.11 -24.50
N GLY A 169 3.51 6.54 -24.91
CA GLY A 169 3.40 5.11 -25.22
C GLY A 169 2.51 4.31 -24.28
N PHE A 170 2.02 4.89 -23.16
CA PHE A 170 1.02 4.26 -22.28
C PHE A 170 0.16 5.32 -21.58
N GLY A 171 -1.05 4.91 -21.20
CA GLY A 171 -2.05 5.81 -20.61
C GLY A 171 -1.66 6.38 -19.27
N ASP A 172 -2.22 7.55 -18.96
CA ASP A 172 -1.93 8.32 -17.76
C ASP A 172 -3.21 8.86 -17.07
N THR A 173 -3.03 9.58 -15.97
CA THR A 173 -4.13 10.15 -15.20
C THR A 173 -4.94 11.21 -15.95
N GLN A 174 -4.36 11.89 -16.93
CA GLN A 174 -5.09 12.83 -17.77
C GLN A 174 -6.05 12.08 -18.72
N ALA A 175 -5.60 11.00 -19.34
CA ALA A 175 -6.47 10.16 -20.16
C ALA A 175 -7.62 9.54 -19.32
N LEU A 176 -7.34 9.19 -18.07
CA LEU A 176 -8.36 8.72 -17.13
C LEU A 176 -9.39 9.81 -16.81
N GLU A 177 -8.94 11.03 -16.55
CA GLU A 177 -9.83 12.18 -16.30
C GLU A 177 -10.74 12.44 -17.51
N GLU A 178 -10.19 12.46 -18.70
CA GLU A 178 -10.94 12.66 -19.96
C GLU A 178 -12.02 11.58 -20.14
N LEU A 179 -11.65 10.30 -19.92
CA LEU A 179 -12.62 9.20 -19.99
C LEU A 179 -13.70 9.32 -18.91
N ALA A 180 -13.33 9.65 -17.69
CA ALA A 180 -14.28 9.78 -16.58
C ALA A 180 -15.32 10.87 -16.87
N ARG A 181 -14.89 12.03 -17.37
CA ARG A 181 -15.80 13.13 -17.78
C ARG A 181 -16.74 12.68 -18.91
N GLN A 182 -16.20 12.06 -19.95
CA GLN A 182 -16.99 11.60 -21.09
C GLN A 182 -17.98 10.48 -20.71
N ALA A 183 -17.60 9.60 -19.79
CA ALA A 183 -18.47 8.54 -19.29
C ALA A 183 -19.62 9.13 -18.44
N ALA A 184 -19.29 10.06 -17.55
CA ALA A 184 -20.28 10.76 -16.71
C ALA A 184 -21.32 11.54 -17.56
N GLU A 185 -20.87 12.27 -18.59
CA GLU A 185 -21.74 12.99 -19.53
C GLU A 185 -22.73 12.05 -20.26
N ARG A 186 -22.39 10.76 -20.36
CA ARG A 186 -23.27 9.73 -20.95
C ARG A 186 -24.09 8.96 -19.91
N GLY A 187 -24.03 9.39 -18.65
CA GLY A 187 -24.79 8.82 -17.55
C GLY A 187 -24.19 7.56 -16.95
N ALA A 188 -22.88 7.33 -17.10
CA ALA A 188 -22.22 6.26 -16.35
C ALA A 188 -22.11 6.64 -14.88
N ASP A 189 -22.36 5.67 -14.00
CA ASP A 189 -22.32 5.83 -12.55
C ASP A 189 -20.96 5.46 -11.97
N ALA A 190 -20.16 4.67 -12.71
CA ALA A 190 -18.89 4.14 -12.21
C ALA A 190 -17.85 3.96 -13.31
N LEU A 191 -16.58 4.06 -12.92
CA LEU A 191 -15.43 3.69 -13.72
C LEU A 191 -14.51 2.79 -12.89
N ALA A 192 -14.42 1.51 -13.25
CA ALA A 192 -13.52 0.55 -12.63
C ALA A 192 -12.18 0.55 -13.37
N ILE A 193 -11.08 0.66 -12.64
CA ILE A 193 -9.74 0.73 -13.23
C ILE A 193 -8.84 -0.40 -12.71
N SER A 194 -7.80 -0.73 -13.49
CA SER A 194 -6.72 -1.61 -13.02
C SER A 194 -6.00 -1.00 -11.81
N PRO A 195 -5.32 -1.81 -10.97
CA PRO A 195 -4.54 -1.27 -9.86
C PRO A 195 -3.53 -0.21 -10.31
N LEU A 196 -3.43 0.86 -9.53
CA LEU A 196 -2.54 2.01 -9.79
C LEU A 196 -1.28 2.00 -8.93
N HIS A 197 -1.02 0.92 -8.22
CA HIS A 197 0.02 0.82 -7.20
C HIS A 197 1.43 1.04 -7.75
N ALA A 198 2.32 1.53 -6.86
CA ALA A 198 3.72 1.79 -7.17
C ALA A 198 4.42 0.53 -7.68
N MET A 199 5.14 0.68 -8.78
CA MET A 199 5.94 -0.36 -9.41
C MET A 199 7.41 -0.18 -9.06
N PHE A 200 8.24 -1.10 -9.54
CA PHE A 200 9.69 -1.04 -9.35
C PHE A 200 10.29 -0.10 -10.39
N SER A 201 10.61 1.14 -10.02
CA SER A 201 11.15 2.15 -10.94
C SER A 201 12.48 1.72 -11.59
N SER A 202 13.27 0.91 -10.88
CA SER A 202 14.57 0.40 -11.35
C SER A 202 14.50 -0.95 -12.07
N ASP A 203 13.31 -1.56 -12.17
CA ASP A 203 13.10 -2.84 -12.86
C ASP A 203 11.85 -2.79 -13.75
N PRO A 204 11.93 -2.13 -14.92
CA PRO A 204 10.79 -1.92 -15.81
C PRO A 204 10.26 -3.22 -16.46
N LEU A 205 10.94 -4.36 -16.28
CA LEU A 205 10.42 -5.66 -16.71
C LEU A 205 9.33 -6.18 -15.76
N ARG A 206 9.24 -5.67 -14.54
CA ARG A 206 8.19 -5.98 -13.56
C ARG A 206 7.03 -5.02 -13.66
N TYR A 207 6.33 -5.03 -14.78
CA TYR A 207 5.26 -4.07 -15.11
C TYR A 207 3.85 -4.56 -14.75
N SER A 208 3.68 -5.75 -14.16
CA SER A 208 2.35 -6.24 -13.79
C SER A 208 1.75 -5.43 -12.64
N PRO A 209 0.63 -4.71 -12.81
CA PRO A 209 0.02 -3.91 -11.75
C PRO A 209 -0.50 -4.74 -10.58
N TYR A 210 -0.57 -6.06 -10.75
CA TYR A 210 -0.98 -7.01 -9.70
C TYR A 210 0.16 -7.47 -8.80
N SER A 211 1.42 -7.12 -9.16
CA SER A 211 2.63 -7.43 -8.39
C SER A 211 3.44 -6.16 -8.10
N PRO A 212 2.86 -5.17 -7.39
CA PRO A 212 3.48 -3.88 -7.14
C PRO A 212 4.65 -3.97 -6.15
N SER A 213 5.50 -2.95 -6.12
CA SER A 213 6.51 -2.75 -5.08
C SER A 213 5.87 -2.32 -3.76
N SER A 214 4.84 -1.46 -3.84
CA SER A 214 4.07 -1.00 -2.69
C SER A 214 2.61 -0.79 -3.08
N ARG A 215 1.69 -1.15 -2.17
CA ARG A 215 0.25 -0.85 -2.32
C ARG A 215 -0.17 0.46 -1.64
N LEU A 216 0.75 1.10 -0.93
CA LEU A 216 0.50 2.37 -0.25
C LEU A 216 0.66 3.58 -1.16
N PHE A 217 1.39 3.42 -2.28
CA PHE A 217 1.71 4.51 -3.19
C PHE A 217 1.28 4.18 -4.61
N LEU A 218 1.21 5.20 -5.46
CA LEU A 218 0.80 5.05 -6.86
C LEU A 218 2.02 4.93 -7.78
N ASN A 219 1.80 4.35 -8.95
CA ASN A 219 2.81 4.26 -9.99
C ASN A 219 3.06 5.64 -10.62
N SER A 220 4.23 6.19 -10.39
CA SER A 220 4.66 7.48 -10.93
C SER A 220 4.62 7.57 -12.47
N LEU A 221 4.71 6.44 -13.15
CA LEU A 221 4.61 6.39 -14.61
C LEU A 221 3.21 6.78 -15.13
N TYR A 222 2.17 6.68 -14.30
CA TYR A 222 0.82 7.12 -14.67
C TYR A 222 0.60 8.63 -14.48
N ALA A 223 1.59 9.35 -13.96
CA ALA A 223 1.50 10.80 -13.84
C ALA A 223 1.39 11.48 -15.20
N ALA A 224 0.64 12.58 -15.25
CA ALA A 224 0.56 13.53 -16.34
C ALA A 224 1.35 14.81 -15.99
N PRO A 225 2.68 14.85 -16.16
CA PRO A 225 3.53 15.91 -15.61
C PRO A 225 3.19 17.31 -16.16
N GLY A 226 2.73 17.37 -17.42
CA GLY A 226 2.29 18.62 -18.05
C GLY A 226 1.09 19.26 -17.32
N ALA A 227 0.18 18.46 -16.80
CA ALA A 227 -0.96 18.94 -16.01
C ALA A 227 -0.56 19.51 -14.64
N ILE A 228 0.59 19.08 -14.09
CA ILE A 228 1.06 19.44 -12.73
C ILE A 228 2.04 20.61 -12.77
N LEU A 229 3.11 20.47 -13.56
CA LEU A 229 4.22 21.44 -13.62
C LEU A 229 4.16 22.33 -14.88
N GLY A 230 3.15 22.12 -15.72
CA GLY A 230 2.89 22.88 -16.94
C GLY A 230 3.50 22.20 -18.19
N ASP A 231 2.74 22.24 -19.30
CA ASP A 231 3.13 21.63 -20.58
C ASP A 231 4.45 22.18 -21.14
N ARG A 232 4.77 23.44 -20.85
CA ARG A 232 6.02 24.03 -21.31
C ARG A 232 7.22 23.37 -20.61
N ALA A 233 7.15 23.22 -19.29
CA ALA A 233 8.23 22.60 -18.50
C ALA A 233 8.43 21.15 -18.93
N TRP A 234 7.33 20.41 -19.13
CA TRP A 234 7.36 19.03 -19.61
C TRP A 234 8.01 18.90 -21.01
N ARG A 235 7.61 19.74 -21.96
CA ARG A 235 8.24 19.76 -23.29
C ARG A 235 9.72 20.09 -23.24
N THR A 236 10.10 21.10 -22.44
CA THR A 236 11.52 21.45 -22.25
C THR A 236 12.32 20.26 -21.69
N ALA A 237 11.76 19.49 -20.77
CA ALA A 237 12.44 18.30 -20.22
C ALA A 237 12.61 17.20 -21.29
N ILE A 238 11.59 16.95 -22.12
CA ILE A 238 11.67 16.01 -23.24
C ILE A 238 12.74 16.44 -24.26
N GLU A 239 12.75 17.72 -24.62
CA GLU A 239 13.73 18.29 -25.55
C GLU A 239 15.16 18.20 -25.02
N ALA A 240 15.38 18.52 -23.75
CA ALA A 240 16.67 18.43 -23.09
C ALA A 240 17.24 17.01 -23.08
N CYS A 241 16.37 16.00 -23.04
CA CYS A 241 16.76 14.59 -23.13
C CYS A 241 16.85 14.05 -24.56
N GLY A 242 16.43 14.81 -25.57
CA GLY A 242 16.37 14.34 -26.97
C GLY A 242 15.33 13.22 -27.19
N LEU A 243 14.27 13.14 -26.37
CA LEU A 243 13.31 12.03 -26.36
C LEU A 243 12.10 12.24 -27.28
N GLY A 244 11.98 13.39 -27.96
CA GLY A 244 10.76 13.74 -28.72
C GLY A 244 10.39 12.71 -29.77
N GLU A 245 11.35 12.26 -30.61
CA GLU A 245 11.13 11.27 -31.64
C GLU A 245 10.82 9.89 -31.06
N GLN A 246 11.59 9.46 -30.06
CA GLN A 246 11.38 8.17 -29.40
C GLN A 246 9.99 8.06 -28.74
N LEU A 247 9.52 9.11 -28.07
CA LEU A 247 8.19 9.10 -27.45
C LEU A 247 7.08 9.06 -28.51
N GLN A 248 7.25 9.75 -29.63
CA GLN A 248 6.31 9.67 -30.75
C GLN A 248 6.26 8.28 -31.36
N ASP A 249 7.41 7.62 -31.53
CA ASP A 249 7.48 6.25 -32.05
C ASP A 249 6.78 5.27 -31.08
N LEU A 250 7.01 5.40 -29.78
CA LEU A 250 6.34 4.60 -28.76
C LEU A 250 4.81 4.77 -28.76
N GLU A 251 4.32 5.98 -29.06
CA GLU A 251 2.89 6.26 -29.20
C GLU A 251 2.24 5.54 -30.38
N GLN A 252 2.99 5.25 -31.42
CA GLN A 252 2.48 4.57 -32.62
C GLN A 252 2.47 3.04 -32.50
N LEU A 253 3.08 2.48 -31.44
CA LEU A 253 3.13 1.03 -31.25
C LEU A 253 1.72 0.46 -30.96
N PRO A 254 1.36 -0.69 -31.56
CA PRO A 254 0.09 -1.35 -31.30
C PRO A 254 0.00 -1.97 -29.90
N LEU A 255 1.14 -2.27 -29.29
CA LEU A 255 1.29 -2.76 -27.92
C LEU A 255 2.32 -1.92 -27.18
N ILE A 256 2.16 -1.78 -25.89
CA ILE A 256 3.06 -1.01 -25.03
C ILE A 256 4.42 -1.70 -24.96
N ASP A 257 5.47 -0.99 -25.31
CA ASP A 257 6.84 -1.37 -24.95
C ASP A 257 7.16 -0.81 -23.55
N TRP A 258 6.83 -1.59 -22.52
CA TRP A 258 6.97 -1.19 -21.14
C TRP A 258 8.40 -0.75 -20.76
N PRO A 259 9.45 -1.51 -21.09
CA PRO A 259 10.81 -1.12 -20.74
C PRO A 259 11.22 0.21 -21.37
N LEU A 260 11.00 0.39 -22.68
CA LEU A 260 11.40 1.60 -23.36
C LEU A 260 10.55 2.81 -22.95
N ALA A 261 9.24 2.65 -22.83
CA ALA A 261 8.35 3.72 -22.42
C ALA A 261 8.61 4.17 -20.97
N ALA A 262 8.82 3.22 -20.04
CA ALA A 262 9.16 3.54 -18.65
C ALA A 262 10.51 4.25 -18.56
N GLN A 263 11.53 3.77 -19.27
CA GLN A 263 12.85 4.39 -19.29
C GLN A 263 12.81 5.82 -19.82
N ALA A 264 12.15 6.04 -20.95
CA ALA A 264 12.04 7.37 -21.55
C ALA A 264 11.28 8.33 -20.62
N LYS A 265 10.16 7.89 -20.04
CA LYS A 265 9.38 8.73 -19.13
C LYS A 265 10.12 9.06 -17.84
N LEU A 266 10.81 8.10 -17.22
CA LEU A 266 11.64 8.36 -16.03
C LEU A 266 12.79 9.31 -16.31
N GLN A 267 13.42 9.20 -17.48
CA GLN A 267 14.48 10.12 -17.90
C GLN A 267 13.94 11.55 -18.06
N ALA A 268 12.79 11.73 -18.71
CA ALA A 268 12.14 13.03 -18.86
C ALA A 268 11.67 13.58 -17.50
N LEU A 269 11.14 12.74 -16.60
CA LEU A 269 10.77 13.15 -15.24
C LEU A 269 11.98 13.62 -14.42
N ARG A 270 13.15 12.99 -14.58
CA ARG A 270 14.40 13.45 -13.94
C ARG A 270 14.80 14.83 -14.45
N ALA A 271 14.80 15.05 -15.77
CA ALA A 271 15.09 16.36 -16.33
C ALA A 271 14.09 17.43 -15.88
N LEU A 272 12.82 17.07 -15.74
CA LEU A 272 11.79 17.95 -15.20
C LEU A 272 12.08 18.32 -13.73
N TYR A 273 12.49 17.35 -12.90
CA TYR A 273 12.89 17.58 -11.51
C TYR A 273 14.10 18.49 -11.40
N GLU A 274 15.14 18.30 -12.25
CA GLU A 274 16.29 19.19 -12.31
C GLU A 274 15.87 20.64 -12.61
N GLY A 275 15.00 20.83 -13.61
CA GLY A 275 14.46 22.14 -13.95
C GLY A 275 13.64 22.74 -12.79
N PHE A 276 12.86 21.92 -12.10
CA PHE A 276 12.12 22.33 -10.91
C PHE A 276 13.06 22.78 -9.78
N CYS A 277 14.18 22.09 -9.54
CA CYS A 277 15.13 22.44 -8.49
C CYS A 277 15.98 23.70 -8.80
N GLN A 278 16.21 24.03 -10.08
CA GLN A 278 17.13 25.10 -10.48
C GLN A 278 16.50 26.51 -10.43
N GLY A 279 15.20 26.64 -10.37
CA GLY A 279 14.48 27.90 -10.43
C GLY A 279 13.63 28.19 -9.20
N GLU A 280 13.07 29.43 -9.13
CA GLU A 280 11.96 29.68 -8.23
C GLU A 280 10.68 29.12 -8.85
N HIS A 281 9.98 28.25 -8.12
CA HIS A 281 8.73 27.66 -8.57
C HIS A 281 7.65 27.82 -7.49
N PRO A 282 6.43 28.24 -7.85
CA PRO A 282 5.35 28.44 -6.87
C PRO A 282 5.04 27.20 -6.02
N LEU A 283 5.28 26.00 -6.55
CA LEU A 283 5.02 24.74 -5.87
C LEU A 283 6.15 24.26 -4.94
N HIS A 284 7.26 25.01 -4.77
CA HIS A 284 8.34 24.59 -3.88
C HIS A 284 7.91 24.46 -2.42
N GLU A 285 7.10 25.41 -1.93
CA GLU A 285 6.57 25.35 -0.57
C GLU A 285 5.56 24.20 -0.39
N ASP A 286 4.71 24.01 -1.38
CA ASP A 286 3.77 22.89 -1.42
C ASP A 286 4.51 21.55 -1.41
N PHE A 287 5.59 21.42 -2.18
CA PHE A 287 6.42 20.23 -2.20
C PHE A 287 7.10 19.97 -0.85
N ALA A 288 7.67 21.01 -0.24
CA ALA A 288 8.27 20.92 1.09
C ALA A 288 7.24 20.53 2.16
N SER A 289 6.04 21.07 2.08
CA SER A 289 4.91 20.74 2.95
C SER A 289 4.47 19.28 2.77
N TYR A 290 4.34 18.84 1.52
CA TYR A 290 4.04 17.45 1.19
C TYR A 290 5.07 16.48 1.79
N ARG A 291 6.37 16.74 1.61
CA ARG A 291 7.42 15.89 2.18
C ARG A 291 7.32 15.77 3.70
N ARG A 292 7.02 16.88 4.40
CA ARG A 292 6.82 16.84 5.87
C ARG A 292 5.57 16.06 6.27
N ALA A 293 4.50 16.14 5.48
CA ALA A 293 3.22 15.51 5.78
C ALA A 293 3.15 14.03 5.39
N ALA A 294 3.96 13.60 4.41
CA ALA A 294 3.94 12.26 3.85
C ALA A 294 4.36 11.15 4.84
N GLY A 295 5.09 11.54 5.88
CA GLY A 295 5.47 10.65 6.96
C GLY A 295 6.54 9.60 6.61
N GLU A 296 6.80 8.74 7.58
CA GLU A 296 7.88 7.75 7.51
C GLU A 296 7.67 6.70 6.40
N ALA A 297 6.43 6.35 6.10
CA ALA A 297 6.12 5.32 5.10
C ALA A 297 6.62 5.71 3.70
N LEU A 298 6.38 6.96 3.25
CA LEU A 298 6.86 7.43 1.96
C LEU A 298 8.37 7.66 1.97
N GLU A 299 8.94 8.18 3.05
CA GLU A 299 10.39 8.31 3.19
C GLU A 299 11.09 6.97 3.02
N ASN A 300 10.63 5.93 3.71
CA ASN A 300 11.19 4.58 3.62
C ASN A 300 11.00 3.97 2.23
N HIS A 301 9.88 4.25 1.56
CA HIS A 301 9.67 3.82 0.18
C HIS A 301 10.65 4.49 -0.79
N CYS A 302 10.85 5.80 -0.69
CA CYS A 302 11.82 6.52 -1.52
C CYS A 302 13.26 6.04 -1.26
N ARG A 303 13.62 5.76 -0.01
CA ARG A 303 14.93 5.16 0.33
C ARG A 303 15.12 3.78 -0.29
N PHE A 304 14.08 2.94 -0.21
CA PHE A 304 14.07 1.63 -0.82
C PHE A 304 14.29 1.71 -2.35
N GLU A 305 13.57 2.58 -3.04
CA GLU A 305 13.73 2.77 -4.49
C GLU A 305 15.10 3.35 -4.85
N ALA A 306 15.65 4.29 -4.06
CA ALA A 306 16.99 4.82 -4.27
C ALA A 306 18.07 3.74 -4.12
N ILE A 307 17.95 2.83 -3.14
CA ILE A 307 18.86 1.69 -2.99
C ILE A 307 18.73 0.77 -4.21
N GLN A 308 17.51 0.45 -4.64
CA GLN A 308 17.30 -0.37 -5.83
C GLN A 308 17.92 0.26 -7.07
N ALA A 309 17.77 1.56 -7.27
CA ALA A 309 18.37 2.28 -8.39
C ALA A 309 19.91 2.20 -8.36
N GLN A 310 20.52 2.41 -7.20
CA GLN A 310 21.96 2.28 -7.05
C GLN A 310 22.47 0.86 -7.32
N ARG A 311 21.75 -0.15 -6.81
CA ARG A 311 22.10 -1.56 -7.03
C ARG A 311 21.90 -1.99 -8.48
N ALA A 312 20.82 -1.54 -9.14
CA ALA A 312 20.60 -1.76 -10.55
C ALA A 312 21.75 -1.20 -11.41
N ALA A 313 22.20 0.03 -11.11
CA ALA A 313 23.34 0.65 -11.80
C ALA A 313 24.66 -0.12 -11.63
N ARG A 314 24.79 -0.90 -10.56
CA ARG A 314 25.98 -1.74 -10.28
C ARG A 314 25.80 -3.19 -10.75
N GLY A 315 24.64 -3.57 -11.32
CA GLY A 315 24.33 -4.95 -11.70
C GLY A 315 24.21 -5.92 -10.52
N GLU A 316 23.85 -5.38 -9.34
CA GLU A 316 23.70 -6.14 -8.10
C GLU A 316 22.26 -6.67 -7.94
N ASP A 317 22.08 -7.66 -7.04
CA ASP A 317 20.78 -8.25 -6.75
C ASP A 317 19.79 -7.21 -6.19
N LEU A 318 18.60 -7.10 -6.79
CA LEU A 318 17.56 -6.14 -6.43
C LEU A 318 16.61 -6.66 -5.34
N ASP A 319 16.66 -7.96 -4.99
CA ASP A 319 15.83 -8.48 -3.90
C ASP A 319 16.35 -8.01 -2.55
N TRP A 320 15.56 -7.20 -1.86
CA TRP A 320 15.91 -6.64 -0.56
C TRP A 320 16.25 -7.68 0.50
N ARG A 321 15.75 -8.92 0.36
CA ARG A 321 16.04 -10.03 1.28
C ARG A 321 17.51 -10.42 1.25
N HIS A 322 18.19 -10.18 0.13
CA HIS A 322 19.60 -10.45 -0.08
C HIS A 322 20.50 -9.25 0.17
N TRP A 323 19.92 -8.07 0.49
CA TRP A 323 20.72 -6.89 0.78
C TRP A 323 21.54 -7.07 2.08
N PRO A 324 22.62 -6.33 2.24
CA PRO A 324 23.35 -6.28 3.52
C PRO A 324 22.40 -5.94 4.69
N PRO A 325 22.56 -6.56 5.88
CA PRO A 325 21.63 -6.39 7.00
C PRO A 325 21.36 -4.92 7.37
N GLN A 326 22.37 -4.07 7.32
CA GLN A 326 22.24 -2.64 7.62
C GLN A 326 21.38 -1.85 6.65
N TRP A 327 21.04 -2.40 5.47
CA TRP A 327 20.18 -1.78 4.48
C TRP A 327 18.76 -2.36 4.48
N ARG A 328 18.52 -3.39 5.28
CA ARG A 328 17.20 -4.01 5.44
C ARG A 328 16.40 -3.43 6.62
N ASP A 329 17.08 -2.70 7.51
CA ASP A 329 16.46 -2.06 8.68
C ASP A 329 16.30 -0.55 8.42
N PRO A 330 15.05 -0.04 8.28
CA PRO A 330 14.80 1.40 8.08
C PRO A 330 15.38 2.30 9.17
N ALA A 331 15.54 1.80 10.40
CA ALA A 331 16.11 2.53 11.53
C ALA A 331 17.64 2.51 11.58
N SER A 332 18.30 1.80 10.65
CA SER A 332 19.76 1.66 10.65
C SER A 332 20.46 3.01 10.44
N PRO A 333 21.52 3.35 11.23
CA PRO A 333 22.35 4.52 11.00
C PRO A 333 23.00 4.55 9.60
N ALA A 334 23.32 3.37 9.04
CA ALA A 334 23.89 3.27 7.70
C ALA A 334 22.87 3.72 6.63
N LEU A 335 21.58 3.41 6.82
CA LEU A 335 20.53 3.88 5.92
C LEU A 335 20.26 5.38 6.07
N ALA A 336 20.39 5.94 7.28
CA ALA A 336 20.31 7.38 7.50
C ALA A 336 21.42 8.12 6.74
N HIS A 337 22.67 7.63 6.84
CA HIS A 337 23.81 8.20 6.11
C HIS A 337 23.63 8.07 4.58
N PHE A 338 23.19 6.92 4.09
CA PHE A 338 22.83 6.72 2.68
C PHE A 338 21.80 7.75 2.20
N ALA A 339 20.77 8.01 3.01
CA ALA A 339 19.72 8.97 2.66
C ALA A 339 20.25 10.40 2.55
N GLU A 340 21.25 10.79 3.36
CA GLU A 340 21.93 12.08 3.25
C GLU A 340 22.76 12.16 1.96
N GLU A 341 23.52 11.12 1.63
CA GLU A 341 24.31 11.05 0.39
C GLU A 341 23.43 11.05 -0.87
N GLN A 342 22.25 10.43 -0.81
CA GLN A 342 21.31 10.30 -1.91
C GLN A 342 20.13 11.29 -1.83
N ALA A 343 20.30 12.39 -1.09
CA ALA A 343 19.20 13.34 -0.84
C ALA A 343 18.54 13.88 -2.13
N HIS A 344 19.32 14.05 -3.19
CA HIS A 344 18.83 14.50 -4.49
C HIS A 344 17.96 13.44 -5.17
N GLU A 345 18.41 12.18 -5.20
CA GLU A 345 17.63 11.05 -5.76
C GLU A 345 16.35 10.81 -4.96
N ILE A 346 16.45 10.84 -3.64
CA ILE A 346 15.28 10.72 -2.76
C ILE A 346 14.31 11.89 -3.00
N GLY A 347 14.82 13.10 -3.20
CA GLY A 347 14.00 14.26 -3.57
C GLY A 347 13.26 14.08 -4.88
N PHE A 348 13.92 13.52 -5.90
CA PHE A 348 13.28 13.15 -7.16
C PHE A 348 12.16 12.12 -6.95
N LEU A 349 12.43 11.06 -6.19
CA LEU A 349 11.43 10.03 -5.88
C LEU A 349 10.23 10.61 -5.13
N TYR A 350 10.43 11.54 -4.21
CA TYR A 350 9.32 12.28 -3.61
C TYR A 350 8.51 13.07 -4.64
N LEU A 351 9.15 13.75 -5.59
CA LEU A 351 8.44 14.54 -6.60
C LEU A 351 7.56 13.66 -7.48
N ILE A 352 8.05 12.52 -7.92
CA ILE A 352 7.26 11.63 -8.78
C ILE A 352 6.07 11.01 -8.04
N HIS A 353 6.12 10.89 -6.71
CA HIS A 353 5.00 10.45 -5.89
C HIS A 353 4.03 11.59 -5.53
N ILE A 354 4.41 12.89 -5.66
CA ILE A 354 3.48 14.01 -5.49
C ILE A 354 2.48 14.12 -6.65
N SER A 355 2.81 13.52 -7.79
CA SER A 355 1.89 13.43 -8.91
C SER A 355 0.75 12.43 -8.68
N GLU A 356 0.68 11.87 -7.46
CA GLU A 356 -0.47 11.10 -7.04
C GLU A 356 -1.73 11.97 -7.01
N PRO A 357 -2.85 11.48 -7.57
CA PRO A 357 -4.17 12.13 -7.45
C PRO A 357 -4.72 12.11 -6.01
N THR A 358 -3.87 11.87 -5.01
CA THR A 358 -4.20 11.81 -3.59
C THR A 358 -4.18 13.17 -2.88
N ARG A 359 -3.86 14.29 -3.55
CA ARG A 359 -4.55 15.49 -3.12
C ARG A 359 -6.04 15.18 -3.31
N PRO A 360 -6.87 15.16 -2.26
CA PRO A 360 -8.26 15.01 -2.46
C PRO A 360 -8.70 16.21 -3.32
N LEU A 361 -8.79 16.06 -4.63
CA LEU A 361 -10.00 16.48 -5.26
C LEU A 361 -11.00 15.81 -4.34
N TYR A 362 -11.68 16.61 -3.52
CA TYR A 362 -12.81 16.15 -2.77
C TYR A 362 -13.72 15.43 -3.76
N ILE A 363 -13.43 14.16 -4.00
CA ILE A 363 -14.45 13.23 -4.40
C ILE A 363 -15.23 13.12 -3.11
N SER A 364 -16.13 14.08 -2.93
CA SER A 364 -17.17 13.93 -1.95
C SER A 364 -17.80 12.59 -2.29
N TYR A 365 -17.63 11.63 -1.43
CA TYR A 365 -18.56 10.53 -1.31
C TYR A 365 -19.88 11.21 -0.90
N ALA A 366 -20.63 11.68 -1.91
CA ALA A 366 -21.97 12.15 -1.75
C ALA A 366 -22.88 10.94 -1.63
#